data_958c542a174a8bd96fba0a7b46a555a1
#
_entry.id   958c542a174a8bd96fba0a7b46a555a1
#
_cell.length_a   1.000
_cell.length_b   1.000
_cell.length_c   1.000
_cell.angle_alpha   90.00
_cell.angle_beta   90.00
_cell.angle_gamma   90.00
#
_symmetry.space_group_name_H-M   'P 1'
#
loop_
_entity.id
_entity.type
_entity.pdbx_description
1 polymer ?
#
loop_
_entity_poly.entity_id
_entity_poly.type
_entity_poly.pdbx_seq_one_letter_code
_entity_poly.pdbx_strand_id
1 'polypeptide(L)'
;VLGDPDQPHAFTYVPDIARALVDVADAEDAMGQAWNVPNAPARSVREVVRMFAHELGQDEVKLQKLPSFMLSVIGLFNENMREVKEMLYQWQGPFLVDSSKFEERFWNDPTPLEEGIAATAAWYRDEYASAS
;
A
#
# COMPACT_ATOMS: atom_id res chain seq x y z
N VAL A 1 0.21 5.77 -13.20
CA VAL A 1 0.83 4.76 -12.32
C VAL A 1 2.15 4.30 -12.88
N LEU A 2 3.08 3.91 -12.01
CA LEU A 2 4.35 3.28 -12.34
C LEU A 2 4.16 1.75 -12.43
N GLY A 3 4.90 1.11 -13.34
CA GLY A 3 4.89 -0.33 -13.49
C GLY A 3 3.59 -0.90 -14.06
N ASP A 4 3.26 -2.12 -13.63
CA ASP A 4 2.07 -2.84 -14.07
C ASP A 4 0.96 -2.74 -13.02
N PRO A 5 -0.14 -2.01 -13.28
CA PRO A 5 -1.21 -1.82 -12.32
C PRO A 5 -2.05 -3.08 -12.05
N ASP A 6 -1.83 -4.14 -12.80
CA ASP A 6 -2.57 -5.40 -12.70
C ASP A 6 -1.83 -6.46 -11.85
N GLN A 7 -0.59 -6.19 -11.44
CA GLN A 7 0.14 -7.08 -10.54
C GLN A 7 -0.40 -6.99 -9.10
N PRO A 8 -0.50 -8.12 -8.38
CA PRO A 8 -0.94 -8.12 -7.00
C PRO A 8 0.12 -7.52 -6.08
N HIS A 9 -0.31 -6.63 -5.21
CA HIS A 9 0.50 -6.03 -4.16
C HIS A 9 -0.16 -6.21 -2.80
N ALA A 10 0.66 -6.36 -1.77
CA ALA A 10 0.22 -6.30 -0.39
C ALA A 10 -0.01 -4.83 0.02
N PHE A 11 -1.17 -4.56 0.60
CA PHE A 11 -1.52 -3.26 1.18
C PHE A 11 -1.85 -3.44 2.65
N THR A 12 -1.24 -2.64 3.51
CA THR A 12 -1.47 -2.70 4.94
C THR A 12 -2.23 -1.45 5.38
N TYR A 13 -3.27 -1.63 6.18
CA TYR A 13 -4.01 -0.52 6.78
C TYR A 13 -3.17 0.11 7.90
N VAL A 14 -3.07 1.45 7.91
CA VAL A 14 -2.17 2.16 8.84
C VAL A 14 -2.47 1.88 10.33
N PRO A 15 -3.73 1.81 10.78
CA PRO A 15 -4.04 1.42 12.15
C PRO A 15 -3.57 0.01 12.53
N ASP A 16 -3.55 -0.95 11.60
CA ASP A 16 -2.99 -2.28 11.86
C ASP A 16 -1.48 -2.22 12.07
N ILE A 17 -0.78 -1.35 11.33
CA ILE A 17 0.65 -1.10 11.57
C ILE A 17 0.86 -0.54 12.98
N ALA A 18 0.03 0.42 13.39
CA ALA A 18 0.11 1.02 14.72
C ALA A 18 -0.15 -0.02 15.83
N ARG A 19 -1.17 -0.88 15.67
CA ARG A 19 -1.44 -2.02 16.55
C ARG A 19 -0.23 -2.94 16.65
N ALA A 20 0.31 -3.36 15.51
CA ALA A 20 1.47 -4.25 15.46
C ALA A 20 2.69 -3.66 16.14
N LEU A 21 2.95 -2.35 15.97
CA LEU A 21 4.07 -1.67 16.64
C LEU A 21 3.94 -1.69 18.17
N VAL A 22 2.72 -1.51 18.69
CA VAL A 22 2.46 -1.59 20.14
C VAL A 22 2.69 -3.02 20.62
N ASP A 23 2.09 -4.01 19.96
CA ASP A 23 2.19 -5.41 20.36
C ASP A 23 3.65 -5.91 20.35
N VAL A 24 4.44 -5.53 19.33
CA VAL A 24 5.87 -5.88 19.24
C VAL A 24 6.69 -5.14 20.31
N ALA A 25 6.37 -3.87 20.61
CA ALA A 25 7.08 -3.10 21.62
C ALA A 25 6.86 -3.62 23.05
N ASP A 26 5.67 -4.16 23.33
CA ASP A 26 5.32 -4.73 24.63
C ASP A 26 5.86 -6.16 24.84
N ALA A 27 6.37 -6.81 23.78
CA ALA A 27 6.88 -8.18 23.82
C ALA A 27 8.42 -8.21 23.92
N GLU A 28 8.96 -8.52 25.09
CA GLU A 28 10.42 -8.58 25.32
C GLU A 28 11.12 -9.58 24.38
N ASP A 29 10.47 -10.70 24.07
CA ASP A 29 10.98 -11.73 23.17
C ASP A 29 10.95 -11.34 21.69
N ALA A 30 10.28 -10.26 21.34
CA ALA A 30 10.23 -9.74 19.98
C ALA A 30 11.39 -8.79 19.63
N MET A 31 12.14 -8.34 20.64
CA MET A 31 13.20 -7.34 20.46
C MET A 31 14.36 -7.88 19.62
N GLY A 32 14.93 -6.99 18.79
CA GLY A 32 16.05 -7.32 17.90
C GLY A 32 15.72 -8.23 16.72
N GLN A 33 14.44 -8.45 16.45
CA GLN A 33 13.96 -9.28 15.36
C GLN A 33 13.21 -8.44 14.30
N ALA A 34 13.20 -8.92 13.05
CA ALA A 34 12.36 -8.34 11.99
C ALA A 34 10.98 -9.00 12.01
N TRP A 35 9.94 -8.18 11.87
CA TRP A 35 8.55 -8.58 11.86
C TRP A 35 7.82 -7.99 10.65
N ASN A 36 7.19 -8.84 9.86
CA ASN A 36 6.30 -8.41 8.79
C ASN A 36 4.86 -8.39 9.33
N VAL A 37 4.20 -7.25 9.18
CA VAL A 37 2.81 -7.08 9.64
C VAL A 37 1.84 -7.78 8.70
N PRO A 38 0.81 -8.48 9.21
CA PRO A 38 -0.23 -9.08 8.39
C PRO A 38 -0.95 -8.06 7.50
N ASN A 39 -1.33 -8.52 6.33
CA ASN A 39 -2.08 -7.72 5.37
C ASN A 39 -3.35 -8.45 4.93
N ALA A 40 -4.37 -7.70 4.53
CA ALA A 40 -5.48 -8.25 3.77
C ALA A 40 -4.96 -8.94 2.48
N PRO A 41 -5.72 -9.87 1.88
CA PRO A 41 -5.32 -10.51 0.64
C PRO A 41 -4.91 -9.50 -0.43
N ALA A 42 -3.76 -9.77 -1.08
CA ALA A 42 -3.18 -8.86 -2.07
C ALA A 42 -4.16 -8.54 -3.22
N ARG A 43 -4.15 -7.30 -3.65
CA ARG A 43 -4.96 -6.78 -4.76
C ARG A 43 -4.08 -6.03 -5.75
N SER A 44 -4.53 -5.91 -6.98
CA SER A 44 -3.89 -5.03 -7.94
C SER A 44 -4.12 -3.56 -7.62
N VAL A 45 -3.18 -2.69 -8.00
CA VAL A 45 -3.34 -1.23 -7.88
C VAL A 45 -4.62 -0.76 -8.56
N ARG A 46 -4.99 -1.39 -9.68
CA ARG A 46 -6.23 -1.09 -10.41
C ARG A 46 -7.47 -1.38 -9.57
N GLU A 47 -7.52 -2.51 -8.86
CA GLU A 47 -8.64 -2.83 -7.97
C GLU A 47 -8.73 -1.83 -6.82
N VAL A 48 -7.61 -1.54 -6.17
CA VAL A 48 -7.56 -0.57 -5.05
C VAL A 48 -8.04 0.81 -5.49
N VAL A 49 -7.61 1.30 -6.67
CA VAL A 49 -8.06 2.59 -7.20
C VAL A 49 -9.56 2.58 -7.51
N ARG A 50 -10.10 1.47 -8.01
CA ARG A 50 -11.56 1.35 -8.24
C ARG A 50 -12.35 1.36 -6.92
N MET A 51 -11.84 0.70 -5.88
CA MET A 51 -12.46 0.72 -4.56
C MET A 51 -12.51 2.14 -3.99
N PHE A 52 -11.41 2.90 -4.07
CA PHE A 52 -11.40 4.30 -3.67
C PHE A 52 -12.34 5.16 -4.52
N ALA A 53 -12.39 4.96 -5.83
CA ALA A 53 -13.30 5.67 -6.71
C ALA A 53 -14.76 5.44 -6.31
N HIS A 54 -15.12 4.20 -6.05
CA HIS A 54 -16.45 3.82 -5.58
C HIS A 54 -16.81 4.53 -4.26
N GLU A 55 -15.91 4.50 -3.27
CA GLU A 55 -16.12 5.18 -1.98
C GLU A 55 -16.26 6.70 -2.12
N LEU A 56 -15.63 7.29 -3.15
CA LEU A 56 -15.71 8.72 -3.45
C LEU A 56 -16.87 9.07 -4.41
N GLY A 57 -17.73 8.11 -4.76
CA GLY A 57 -18.86 8.33 -5.65
C GLY A 57 -18.47 8.60 -7.10
N GLN A 58 -17.33 8.05 -7.55
CA GLN A 58 -16.84 8.19 -8.92
C GLN A 58 -17.02 6.87 -9.69
N ASP A 59 -17.66 6.92 -10.84
CA ASP A 59 -17.98 5.73 -11.65
C ASP A 59 -16.76 5.17 -12.39
N GLU A 60 -15.84 6.03 -12.82
CA GLU A 60 -14.64 5.61 -13.57
C GLU A 60 -13.40 6.44 -13.21
N VAL A 61 -12.29 5.74 -12.95
CA VAL A 61 -10.96 6.35 -12.87
C VAL A 61 -10.07 5.76 -13.96
N LYS A 62 -9.59 6.62 -14.86
CA LYS A 62 -8.63 6.22 -15.90
C LYS A 62 -7.22 6.17 -15.33
N LEU A 63 -6.68 4.97 -15.21
CA LEU A 63 -5.28 4.78 -14.86
C LEU A 63 -4.41 5.00 -16.10
N GLN A 64 -3.56 6.02 -16.05
CA GLN A 64 -2.54 6.25 -17.08
C GLN A 64 -1.24 5.58 -16.64
N LYS A 65 -0.77 4.62 -17.43
CA LYS A 65 0.52 3.98 -17.25
C LYS A 65 1.62 4.90 -17.79
N LEU A 66 2.59 5.24 -16.97
CA LEU A 66 3.75 6.00 -17.42
C LEU A 66 4.73 5.04 -18.14
N PRO A 67 5.01 5.24 -19.43
CA PRO A 67 5.95 4.40 -20.15
C PRO A 67 7.35 4.48 -19.55
N SER A 68 8.03 3.34 -19.40
CA SER A 68 9.35 3.27 -18.75
C SER A 68 10.43 4.10 -19.49
N PHE A 69 10.29 4.31 -20.79
CA PHE A 69 11.21 5.17 -21.53
C PHE A 69 11.13 6.65 -21.11
N MET A 70 9.93 7.14 -20.74
CA MET A 70 9.75 8.51 -20.23
C MET A 70 10.49 8.73 -18.92
N LEU A 71 10.48 7.73 -18.03
CA LEU A 71 11.28 7.77 -16.80
C LEU A 71 12.77 7.84 -17.09
N SER A 72 13.23 7.15 -18.15
CA SER A 72 14.63 7.22 -18.58
C SER A 72 15.01 8.61 -19.06
N VAL A 73 14.14 9.28 -19.81
CA VAL A 73 14.37 10.65 -20.30
C VAL A 73 14.37 11.65 -19.13
N ILE A 74 13.39 11.54 -18.24
CA ILE A 74 13.30 12.43 -17.06
C ILE A 74 14.49 12.21 -16.13
N GLY A 75 14.93 10.95 -15.95
CA GLY A 75 16.08 10.57 -15.12
C GLY A 75 17.43 11.11 -15.61
N LEU A 76 17.53 11.55 -16.87
CA LEU A 76 18.72 12.26 -17.38
C LEU A 76 18.90 13.65 -16.74
N PHE A 77 17.79 14.26 -16.32
CA PHE A 77 17.75 15.62 -15.79
C PHE A 77 17.40 15.70 -14.29
N ASN A 78 16.99 14.56 -13.70
CA ASN A 78 16.55 14.51 -12.31
C ASN A 78 17.05 13.23 -11.63
N GLU A 79 17.92 13.39 -10.64
CA GLU A 79 18.56 12.30 -9.91
C GLU A 79 17.55 11.40 -9.18
N ASN A 80 16.51 11.99 -8.56
CA ASN A 80 15.44 11.25 -7.89
C ASN A 80 14.69 10.34 -8.86
N MET A 81 14.48 10.77 -10.11
CA MET A 81 13.81 9.96 -11.13
C MET A 81 14.68 8.81 -11.63
N ARG A 82 16.00 8.94 -11.56
CA ARG A 82 16.94 7.86 -11.85
C ARG A 82 16.84 6.77 -10.79
N GLU A 83 16.78 7.14 -9.51
CA GLU A 83 16.61 6.20 -8.40
C GLU A 83 15.24 5.50 -8.43
N VAL A 84 14.17 6.24 -8.74
CA VAL A 84 12.83 5.66 -8.95
C VAL A 84 12.85 4.60 -10.06
N LYS A 85 13.64 4.81 -11.12
CA LYS A 85 13.78 3.81 -12.19
C LYS A 85 14.40 2.50 -11.69
N GLU A 86 15.38 2.56 -10.79
CA GLU A 86 16.00 1.38 -10.20
C GLU A 86 15.02 0.56 -9.35
N MET A 87 14.01 1.22 -8.77
CA MET A 87 12.96 0.58 -7.98
C MET A 87 11.78 0.05 -8.80
N LEU A 88 11.74 0.29 -10.12
CA LEU A 88 10.61 -0.09 -10.98
C LEU A 88 10.29 -1.58 -10.96
N TYR A 89 11.27 -2.45 -10.69
CA TYR A 89 11.06 -3.89 -10.61
C TYR A 89 10.00 -4.28 -9.56
N GLN A 90 9.85 -3.48 -8.48
CA GLN A 90 8.86 -3.72 -7.44
C GLN A 90 7.43 -3.55 -7.93
N TRP A 91 7.21 -2.71 -8.97
CA TRP A 91 5.89 -2.47 -9.55
C TRP A 91 5.65 -3.22 -10.86
N GLN A 92 6.61 -4.02 -11.32
CA GLN A 92 6.49 -4.82 -12.55
C GLN A 92 6.05 -6.25 -12.28
N GLY A 93 6.14 -6.71 -11.04
CA GLY A 93 5.77 -8.05 -10.60
C GLY A 93 4.95 -8.04 -9.31
N PRO A 94 4.54 -9.22 -8.84
CA PRO A 94 3.84 -9.36 -7.56
C PRO A 94 4.73 -8.86 -6.41
N PHE A 95 4.14 -8.09 -5.50
CA PHE A 95 4.77 -7.69 -4.26
C PHE A 95 3.95 -8.25 -3.09
N LEU A 96 4.39 -9.41 -2.58
CA LEU A 96 3.72 -10.15 -1.52
C LEU A 96 4.59 -10.16 -0.28
N VAL A 97 3.96 -10.13 0.88
CA VAL A 97 4.63 -10.14 2.18
C VAL A 97 4.27 -11.43 2.91
N ASP A 98 5.26 -12.16 3.36
CA ASP A 98 5.08 -13.29 4.26
C ASP A 98 5.07 -12.79 5.71
N SER A 99 3.92 -12.84 6.36
CA SER A 99 3.67 -12.44 7.74
C SER A 99 3.48 -13.60 8.69
N SER A 100 3.69 -14.84 8.26
CA SER A 100 3.43 -16.06 9.03
C SER A 100 4.07 -16.04 10.42
N LYS A 101 5.32 -15.58 10.54
CA LYS A 101 6.02 -15.43 11.81
C LYS A 101 5.29 -14.50 12.79
N PHE A 102 4.73 -13.39 12.29
CA PHE A 102 3.98 -12.45 13.11
C PHE A 102 2.64 -13.05 13.52
N GLU A 103 1.93 -13.67 12.57
CA GLU A 103 0.62 -14.28 12.76
C GLU A 103 0.63 -15.40 13.81
N GLU A 104 1.67 -16.21 13.82
CA GLU A 104 1.85 -17.26 14.82
C GLU A 104 2.08 -16.70 16.24
N ARG A 105 2.68 -15.52 16.36
CA ARG A 105 3.06 -14.95 17.66
C ARG A 105 2.04 -13.98 18.23
N PHE A 106 1.40 -13.19 17.39
CA PHE A 106 0.54 -12.07 17.81
C PHE A 106 -0.91 -12.26 17.34
N TRP A 107 -1.22 -11.93 16.08
CA TRP A 107 -2.57 -12.00 15.53
C TRP A 107 -2.54 -12.18 13.99
N ASN A 108 -3.66 -12.72 13.46
CA ASN A 108 -3.83 -13.02 12.04
C ASN A 108 -5.14 -12.46 11.46
N ASP A 109 -5.65 -11.38 12.06
CA ASP A 109 -6.91 -10.73 11.72
C ASP A 109 -6.72 -9.29 11.20
N PRO A 110 -5.96 -9.08 10.10
CA PRO A 110 -5.79 -7.76 9.51
C PRO A 110 -7.12 -7.20 9.03
N THR A 111 -7.25 -5.88 9.12
CA THR A 111 -8.45 -5.18 8.64
C THR A 111 -8.70 -5.51 7.16
N PRO A 112 -9.93 -5.95 6.79
CA PRO A 112 -10.29 -6.14 5.39
C PRO A 112 -10.01 -4.90 4.55
N LEU A 113 -9.50 -5.09 3.33
CA LEU A 113 -9.06 -3.98 2.48
C LEU A 113 -10.21 -3.00 2.20
N GLU A 114 -11.41 -3.51 2.01
CA GLU A 114 -12.63 -2.74 1.77
C GLU A 114 -12.94 -1.80 2.96
N GLU A 115 -12.82 -2.32 4.18
CA GLU A 115 -13.04 -1.54 5.41
C GLU A 115 -11.96 -0.46 5.58
N GLY A 116 -10.69 -0.81 5.37
CA GLY A 116 -9.58 0.12 5.46
C GLY A 116 -9.68 1.25 4.43
N ILE A 117 -10.13 0.95 3.20
CA ILE A 117 -10.36 1.94 2.15
C ILE A 117 -11.54 2.85 2.51
N ALA A 118 -12.66 2.29 2.94
CA ALA A 118 -13.85 3.08 3.33
C ALA A 118 -13.51 4.04 4.48
N ALA A 119 -12.82 3.56 5.52
CA ALA A 119 -12.38 4.38 6.65
C ALA A 119 -11.40 5.48 6.22
N THR A 120 -10.44 5.15 5.35
CA THR A 120 -9.49 6.12 4.81
C THR A 120 -10.18 7.20 3.97
N ALA A 121 -11.11 6.82 3.09
CA ALA A 121 -11.87 7.76 2.27
C ALA A 121 -12.77 8.69 3.14
N ALA A 122 -13.38 8.15 4.19
CA ALA A 122 -14.17 8.93 5.13
C ALA A 122 -13.30 9.96 5.87
N TRP A 123 -12.15 9.53 6.39
CA TRP A 123 -11.21 10.43 7.08
C TRP A 123 -10.75 11.59 6.17
N TYR A 124 -10.39 11.31 4.94
CA TYR A 124 -10.00 12.38 4.00
C TYR A 124 -11.14 13.33 3.66
N ARG A 125 -12.38 12.83 3.51
CA ARG A 125 -13.55 13.71 3.29
C ARG A 125 -13.76 14.69 4.44
N ASP A 126 -13.66 14.20 5.67
CA ASP A 126 -13.85 15.02 6.87
C ASP A 126 -12.73 16.05 7.02
N GLU A 127 -11.49 15.65 6.78
CA GLU A 127 -10.31 16.53 6.86
C GLU A 127 -10.38 17.67 5.82
N TYR A 128 -10.71 17.36 4.56
CA TYR A 128 -10.84 18.37 3.51
C TYR A 128 -12.09 19.23 3.68
N ALA A 129 -13.18 18.72 4.22
CA ALA A 129 -14.37 19.51 4.53
C ALA A 129 -14.09 20.52 5.65
N SER A 130 -13.24 20.18 6.62
CA SER A 130 -12.85 21.06 7.72
C SER A 130 -11.82 22.14 7.32
N ALA A 131 -11.11 21.92 6.20
CA ALA A 131 -10.08 22.84 5.70
C ALA A 131 -10.62 23.87 4.66
N SER A 132 -11.90 23.79 4.29
CA SER A 132 -12.57 24.68 3.31
C SER A 132 -13.44 25.71 3.98
#